data_d4b98e184cae13c9dc66db5b7e8c76b4
#
_entry.id   d4b98e184cae13c9dc66db5b7e8c76b4
#
_cell.length_a   1.000
_cell.length_b   1.000
_cell.length_c   1.000
_cell.angle_alpha   90.00
_cell.angle_beta   90.00
_cell.angle_gamma   90.00
#
_symmetry.space_group_name_H-M   'P 1'
#
loop_
_entity.id
_entity.type
_entity.pdbx_description
1 polymer ?
#
loop_
_entity_poly.entity_id
_entity_poly.type
_entity_poly.pdbx_seq_one_letter_code
_entity_poly.pdbx_strand_id
1 'polypeptide(L)'
;MELFINKAQLLFIGGNILSNNILSDLEPKSVFNYFEQICSIPHGSRNTKQISDFCVSFAKEHNLKYVQDESNNIIIWKDGTKGYENSPSVIIQGHLDMVCEKEHDCDIDFEKDGLDRKSVV
;
A
#
# COMPACT_ATOMS: atom_id res chain seq x y z
N MET A 1 3.76 -2.89 -18.32
CA MET A 1 4.38 -3.65 -17.22
C MET A 1 3.26 -4.37 -16.49
N GLU A 2 3.05 -5.64 -16.83
CA GLU A 2 2.00 -6.44 -16.17
C GLU A 2 2.56 -7.04 -14.89
N LEU A 3 1.96 -6.68 -13.76
CA LEU A 3 2.23 -7.29 -12.47
C LEU A 3 1.30 -8.51 -12.35
N PHE A 4 1.82 -9.71 -12.61
CA PHE A 4 1.07 -10.94 -12.40
C PHE A 4 1.01 -11.23 -10.89
N ILE A 5 -0.17 -11.11 -10.30
CA ILE A 5 -0.43 -11.50 -8.91
C ILE A 5 -1.18 -12.82 -8.92
N ASN A 6 -0.53 -13.86 -8.41
CA ASN A 6 -1.19 -15.13 -8.16
C ASN A 6 -1.82 -15.10 -6.77
N LYS A 7 -3.05 -15.62 -6.64
CA LYS A 7 -3.86 -15.61 -5.41
C LYS A 7 -3.09 -16.21 -4.23
N ALA A 8 -2.72 -15.39 -3.26
CA ALA A 8 -2.39 -15.84 -1.92
C ALA A 8 -3.36 -15.21 -0.92
N GLN A 9 -3.95 -16.06 -0.11
CA GLN A 9 -4.97 -15.76 0.89
C GLN A 9 -4.29 -15.05 2.06
N LEU A 10 -4.56 -13.75 2.22
CA LEU A 10 -4.05 -12.97 3.34
C LEU A 10 -4.84 -13.31 4.60
N LEU A 11 -4.22 -14.00 5.54
CA LEU A 11 -4.76 -14.21 6.87
C LEU A 11 -4.38 -13.00 7.75
N PHE A 12 -5.22 -11.99 7.80
CA PHE A 12 -5.07 -10.90 8.75
C PHE A 12 -5.76 -11.27 10.06
N ILE A 13 -4.97 -11.41 11.13
CA ILE A 13 -5.48 -11.58 12.49
C ILE A 13 -5.71 -10.19 13.10
N GLY A 14 -6.98 -9.87 13.31
CA GLY A 14 -7.42 -8.85 14.24
C GLY A 14 -7.72 -7.47 13.66
N GLY A 15 -8.95 -7.27 13.29
CA GLY A 15 -9.57 -5.98 13.00
C GLY A 15 -10.77 -6.19 12.09
N ASN A 16 -11.97 -5.82 12.54
CA ASN A 16 -13.18 -5.85 11.72
C ASN A 16 -13.00 -4.93 10.51
N ILE A 17 -12.49 -5.47 9.43
CA ILE A 17 -12.50 -4.78 8.14
C ILE A 17 -13.87 -5.09 7.52
N LEU A 18 -14.83 -4.20 7.73
CA LEU A 18 -15.94 -4.05 6.80
C LEU A 18 -15.36 -3.45 5.51
N SER A 19 -14.64 -4.26 4.74
CA SER A 19 -14.20 -3.88 3.41
C SER A 19 -15.41 -3.94 2.48
N ASN A 20 -16.16 -2.86 2.43
CA ASN A 20 -16.92 -2.58 1.23
C ASN A 20 -15.90 -2.31 0.13
N ASN A 21 -15.60 -3.31 -0.69
CA ASN A 21 -14.74 -3.17 -1.88
C ASN A 21 -15.45 -2.28 -2.91
N ILE A 22 -15.51 -0.98 -2.61
CA ILE A 22 -16.22 0.02 -3.42
C ILE A 22 -15.54 0.17 -4.79
N LEU A 23 -14.23 -0.03 -4.84
CA LEU A 23 -13.44 0.14 -6.05
C LEU A 23 -13.17 -1.17 -6.80
N SER A 24 -13.71 -2.30 -6.31
CA SER A 24 -13.42 -3.64 -6.87
C SER A 24 -13.85 -3.82 -8.32
N ASP A 25 -14.82 -3.03 -8.79
CA ASP A 25 -15.34 -3.10 -10.16
C ASP A 25 -14.59 -2.19 -11.14
N LEU A 26 -13.66 -1.36 -10.63
CA LEU A 26 -12.87 -0.46 -11.47
C LEU A 26 -11.65 -1.17 -12.05
N GLU A 27 -11.31 -0.79 -13.30
CA GLU A 27 -10.10 -1.28 -13.97
C GLU A 27 -8.98 -0.20 -13.95
N PRO A 28 -7.72 -0.58 -13.77
CA PRO A 28 -7.19 -1.94 -13.55
C PRO A 28 -7.43 -2.45 -12.12
N LYS A 29 -8.06 -3.60 -11.97
CA LYS A 29 -8.46 -4.17 -10.66
C LYS A 29 -7.32 -4.26 -9.65
N SER A 30 -6.13 -4.65 -10.08
CA SER A 30 -4.97 -4.76 -9.21
C SER A 30 -4.58 -3.41 -8.60
N VAL A 31 -4.63 -2.32 -9.37
CA VAL A 31 -4.30 -0.97 -8.91
C VAL A 31 -5.30 -0.53 -7.84
N PHE A 32 -6.59 -0.66 -8.13
CA PHE A 32 -7.63 -0.26 -7.18
C PHE A 32 -7.66 -1.11 -5.92
N ASN A 33 -7.38 -2.42 -6.04
CA ASN A 33 -7.25 -3.28 -4.88
C ASN A 33 -6.10 -2.87 -3.95
N TYR A 34 -4.92 -2.54 -4.49
CA TYR A 34 -3.82 -2.02 -3.65
C TYR A 34 -4.11 -0.64 -3.10
N PHE A 35 -4.76 0.21 -3.87
CA PHE A 35 -5.19 1.52 -3.39
C PHE A 35 -6.15 1.40 -2.19
N GLU A 36 -7.12 0.49 -2.26
CA GLU A 36 -8.02 0.21 -1.13
C GLU A 36 -7.27 -0.28 0.11
N GLN A 37 -6.30 -1.18 -0.06
CA GLN A 37 -5.48 -1.67 1.05
C GLN A 37 -4.67 -0.53 1.69
N ILE A 38 -4.04 0.32 0.89
CA ILE A 38 -3.29 1.49 1.36
C ILE A 38 -4.22 2.45 2.12
N CYS A 39 -5.39 2.77 1.57
CA CYS A 39 -6.37 3.64 2.22
C CYS A 39 -6.85 3.11 3.58
N SER A 40 -6.89 1.78 3.76
CA SER A 40 -7.32 1.17 5.03
C SER A 40 -6.29 1.27 6.15
N ILE A 41 -5.06 1.67 5.86
CA ILE A 41 -3.95 1.78 6.81
C ILE A 41 -3.79 3.24 7.23
N PRO A 42 -3.81 3.59 8.53
CA PRO A 42 -3.45 4.93 8.98
C PRO A 42 -1.99 5.22 8.61
N HIS A 43 -1.76 6.29 7.85
CA HIS A 43 -0.41 6.65 7.36
C HIS A 43 -0.19 8.16 7.26
N GLY A 44 -0.69 8.90 8.25
CA GLY A 44 -0.39 10.33 8.38
C GLY A 44 1.11 10.59 8.58
N SER A 45 1.52 11.83 8.30
CA SER A 45 2.91 12.26 8.52
C SER A 45 3.35 11.94 9.96
N ARG A 46 4.50 11.32 10.12
CA ARG A 46 5.08 10.76 11.36
C ARG A 46 4.42 9.48 11.88
N ASN A 47 3.35 8.97 11.25
CA ASN A 47 2.69 7.70 11.56
C ASN A 47 2.85 6.70 10.40
N THR A 48 4.09 6.48 9.93
CA THR A 48 4.37 5.71 8.70
C THR A 48 4.74 4.25 8.95
N LYS A 49 4.79 3.82 10.23
CA LYS A 49 5.25 2.45 10.55
C LYS A 49 4.38 1.36 9.91
N GLN A 50 3.06 1.48 10.02
CA GLN A 50 2.14 0.47 9.51
C GLN A 50 2.17 0.37 7.99
N ILE A 51 2.19 1.50 7.29
CA ILE A 51 2.26 1.49 5.82
C ILE A 51 3.62 0.99 5.32
N SER A 52 4.71 1.29 6.02
CA SER A 52 6.03 0.75 5.71
C SER A 52 6.07 -0.77 5.92
N ASP A 53 5.49 -1.28 7.01
CA ASP A 53 5.37 -2.72 7.27
C ASP A 53 4.49 -3.43 6.25
N PHE A 54 3.45 -2.77 5.75
CA PHE A 54 2.65 -3.26 4.63
C PHE A 54 3.52 -3.45 3.37
N CYS A 55 4.38 -2.49 3.05
CA CYS A 55 5.31 -2.61 1.93
C CYS A 55 6.34 -3.74 2.15
N VAL A 56 6.80 -3.96 3.39
CA VAL A 56 7.65 -5.11 3.74
C VAL A 56 6.91 -6.43 3.50
N SER A 57 5.65 -6.51 3.91
CA SER A 57 4.83 -7.71 3.72
C SER A 57 4.64 -8.00 2.23
N PHE A 58 4.33 -6.97 1.45
CA PHE A 58 4.26 -7.06 -0.01
C PHE A 58 5.56 -7.61 -0.62
N ALA A 59 6.71 -7.06 -0.21
CA ALA A 59 8.01 -7.52 -0.73
C ALA A 59 8.26 -9.01 -0.39
N LYS A 60 7.91 -9.43 0.83
CA LYS A 60 8.04 -10.83 1.26
C LYS A 60 7.14 -11.77 0.45
N GLU A 61 5.87 -11.41 0.27
CA GLU A 61 4.89 -12.21 -0.50
C GLU A 61 5.33 -12.43 -1.95
N HIS A 62 5.98 -11.41 -2.52
CA HIS A 62 6.48 -11.47 -3.89
C HIS A 62 7.93 -11.95 -4.02
N ASN A 63 8.54 -12.42 -2.91
CA ASN A 63 9.94 -12.85 -2.87
C ASN A 63 10.92 -11.80 -3.40
N LEU A 64 10.65 -10.53 -3.12
CA LEU A 64 11.49 -9.41 -3.53
C LEU A 64 12.50 -9.08 -2.43
N LYS A 65 13.70 -8.68 -2.83
CA LYS A 65 14.69 -8.13 -1.90
C LYS A 65 14.23 -6.77 -1.42
N TYR A 66 14.39 -6.50 -0.13
CA TYR A 66 14.02 -5.21 0.47
C TYR A 66 14.96 -4.84 1.61
N VAL A 67 14.97 -3.55 1.95
CA VAL A 67 15.55 -2.98 3.16
C VAL A 67 14.58 -1.96 3.71
N GLN A 68 14.32 -2.02 5.01
CA GLN A 68 13.57 -1.02 5.77
C GLN A 68 14.52 -0.42 6.82
N ASP A 69 14.56 0.90 6.94
CA ASP A 69 15.37 1.59 7.94
C ASP A 69 14.56 1.97 9.19
N GLU A 70 15.26 2.53 10.19
CA GLU A 70 14.66 2.99 11.45
C GLU A 70 13.68 4.15 11.29
N SER A 71 13.75 4.88 10.19
CA SER A 71 12.85 5.98 9.84
C SER A 71 11.63 5.51 9.03
N ASN A 72 11.46 4.19 8.88
CA ASN A 72 10.41 3.55 8.08
C ASN A 72 10.52 3.80 6.56
N ASN A 73 11.69 4.25 6.07
CA ASN A 73 11.92 4.23 4.63
C ASN A 73 12.10 2.79 4.17
N ILE A 74 11.61 2.47 2.98
CA ILE A 74 11.76 1.14 2.40
C ILE A 74 12.29 1.22 0.97
N ILE A 75 13.20 0.32 0.65
CA ILE A 75 13.67 0.09 -0.71
C ILE A 75 13.34 -1.34 -1.08
N ILE A 76 12.74 -1.54 -2.23
CA ILE A 76 12.38 -2.85 -2.78
C ILE A 76 13.06 -2.98 -4.14
N TRP A 77 13.77 -4.09 -4.36
CA TRP A 77 14.40 -4.41 -5.64
C TRP A 77 13.60 -5.45 -6.38
N LYS A 78 13.36 -5.18 -7.64
CA LYS A 78 12.80 -6.13 -8.58
C LYS A 78 13.77 -6.27 -9.76
N ASP A 79 14.24 -7.48 -9.98
CA ASP A 79 15.11 -7.78 -11.12
C ASP A 79 14.38 -7.58 -12.45
N GLY A 80 15.15 -7.34 -13.51
CA GLY A 80 14.63 -7.29 -14.86
C GLY A 80 13.94 -8.59 -15.24
N THR A 81 12.86 -8.48 -15.99
CA THR A 81 12.20 -9.66 -16.58
C THR A 81 13.06 -10.29 -17.67
N LYS A 82 12.73 -11.52 -18.08
CA LYS A 82 13.47 -12.25 -19.09
C LYS A 82 13.71 -11.41 -20.36
N GLY A 83 14.97 -11.27 -20.73
CA GLY A 83 15.44 -10.41 -21.84
C GLY A 83 15.83 -8.99 -21.44
N TYR A 84 15.62 -8.60 -20.18
CA TYR A 84 15.95 -7.27 -19.63
C TYR A 84 16.88 -7.33 -18.41
N GLU A 85 17.53 -8.47 -18.16
CA GLU A 85 18.39 -8.72 -17.00
C GLU A 85 19.59 -7.75 -16.91
N ASN A 86 20.07 -7.31 -18.07
CA ASN A 86 21.22 -6.39 -18.19
C ASN A 86 20.80 -4.96 -18.53
N SER A 87 19.52 -4.64 -18.46
CA SER A 87 19.04 -3.27 -18.71
C SER A 87 19.48 -2.32 -17.58
N PRO A 88 19.69 -1.03 -17.87
CA PRO A 88 19.95 -0.05 -16.84
C PRO A 88 18.85 -0.03 -15.79
N SER A 89 19.24 0.11 -14.52
CA SER A 89 18.27 0.20 -13.42
C SER A 89 17.43 1.48 -13.50
N VAL A 90 16.16 1.35 -13.15
CA VAL A 90 15.23 2.48 -13.02
C VAL A 90 14.80 2.58 -11.55
N ILE A 91 14.82 3.79 -11.01
CA ILE A 91 14.32 4.07 -9.66
C ILE A 91 12.96 4.73 -9.79
N ILE A 92 11.95 4.14 -9.12
CA ILE A 92 10.62 4.74 -8.94
C ILE A 92 10.54 5.13 -7.46
N GLN A 93 10.29 6.40 -7.17
CA GLN A 93 10.28 6.92 -5.81
C GLN A 93 8.95 7.61 -5.53
N GLY A 94 8.43 7.42 -4.33
CA GLY A 94 7.27 8.08 -3.78
C GLY A 94 7.39 8.19 -2.27
N HIS A 95 6.53 9.00 -1.63
CA HIS A 95 6.45 9.05 -0.17
C HIS A 95 5.30 8.17 0.32
N LEU A 96 5.41 7.68 1.57
CA LEU A 96 4.45 6.78 2.19
C LEU A 96 3.41 7.51 3.04
N ASP A 97 3.71 8.71 3.48
CA ASP A 97 2.81 9.49 4.32
C ASP A 97 1.81 10.33 3.52
N MET A 98 0.77 10.73 4.19
CA MET A 98 -0.23 11.64 3.68
C MET A 98 -0.45 12.83 4.63
N VAL A 99 -0.88 13.95 4.09
CA VAL A 99 -1.37 15.09 4.88
C VAL A 99 -2.73 14.73 5.48
N CYS A 100 -2.87 14.92 6.80
CA CYS A 100 -4.10 14.62 7.53
C CYS A 100 -4.99 15.87 7.57
N GLU A 101 -5.85 16.02 6.57
CA GLU A 101 -6.85 17.09 6.48
C GLU A 101 -8.26 16.48 6.48
N LYS A 102 -9.18 17.08 7.21
CA LYS A 102 -10.58 16.65 7.26
C LYS A 102 -11.52 17.82 7.40
N GLU A 103 -12.75 17.63 6.96
CA GLU A 103 -13.82 18.60 7.22
C GLU A 103 -14.09 18.74 8.72
N HIS A 104 -14.60 19.89 9.12
CA HIS A 104 -14.79 20.25 10.54
C HIS A 104 -15.72 19.28 11.29
N ASP A 105 -16.67 18.68 10.60
CA ASP A 105 -17.67 17.75 11.13
C ASP A 105 -17.33 16.26 10.90
N CYS A 106 -16.11 15.97 10.45
CA CYS A 106 -15.62 14.61 10.24
C CYS A 106 -14.96 14.06 11.53
N ASP A 107 -15.43 12.91 12.01
CA ASP A 107 -14.96 12.29 13.25
C ASP A 107 -13.74 11.37 13.08
N ILE A 108 -13.17 11.27 11.86
CA ILE A 108 -12.04 10.39 11.57
C ILE A 108 -10.82 10.70 12.47
N ASP A 109 -10.21 9.69 13.05
CA ASP A 109 -8.95 9.76 13.80
C ASP A 109 -7.81 9.23 12.92
N PHE A 110 -7.07 10.11 12.25
CA PHE A 110 -5.98 9.74 11.34
C PHE A 110 -4.83 8.95 11.98
N GLU A 111 -4.75 8.89 13.31
CA GLU A 111 -3.76 8.06 13.98
C GLU A 111 -4.17 6.59 14.05
N LYS A 112 -5.47 6.31 13.99
CA LYS A 112 -6.05 4.98 14.19
C LYS A 112 -6.87 4.47 13.03
N ASP A 113 -7.55 5.37 12.34
CA ASP A 113 -8.50 5.04 11.29
C ASP A 113 -7.85 5.14 9.91
N GLY A 114 -8.19 4.21 9.05
CA GLY A 114 -7.95 4.37 7.62
C GLY A 114 -8.88 5.43 7.02
N LEU A 115 -8.64 5.80 5.78
CA LEU A 115 -9.49 6.76 5.06
C LEU A 115 -10.89 6.19 4.82
N ASP A 116 -11.93 6.96 5.17
CA ASP A 116 -13.29 6.65 4.76
C ASP A 116 -13.51 7.06 3.30
N ARG A 117 -13.74 6.07 2.46
CA ARG A 117 -13.93 6.24 1.01
C ARG A 117 -15.32 6.70 0.62
N LYS A 118 -16.24 6.85 1.58
CA LYS A 118 -17.59 7.37 1.32
C LYS A 118 -17.62 8.85 0.94
N SER A 119 -16.55 9.55 1.25
CA SER A 119 -16.42 11.01 1.00
C SER A 119 -15.75 11.35 -0.33
N VAL A 120 -15.50 10.39 -1.20
CA VAL A 120 -14.83 10.60 -2.50
C VAL A 120 -15.82 10.58 -3.69
N VAL A 121 -17.13 10.67 -3.42
CA VAL A 121 -18.17 10.72 -4.46
C VAL A 121 -18.87 12.06 -4.42
#